data_fa67c006fcc190b9548e5d14e03adc37
#
_entry.id   fa67c006fcc190b9548e5d14e03adc37
#
_cell.length_a   1.000
_cell.length_b   1.000
_cell.length_c   1.000
_cell.angle_alpha   90.00
_cell.angle_beta   90.00
_cell.angle_gamma   90.00
#
_symmetry.space_group_name_H-M   'P 1'
#
loop_
_entity.id
_entity.type
_entity.pdbx_description
1 polymer ?
#
loop_
_entity_poly.entity_id
_entity_poly.type
_entity_poly.pdbx_seq_one_letter_code
_entity_poly.pdbx_strand_id
1 'polypeptide(L)'
;VFGLPAIAGNAAITLLVLAVALTGAAGMLASFNIVVPLLVVAAIVIGAGACLRLPMGPIEARPFASGNPLLGNWFFSALSFISYNMMAAVSILVPLTEGMEEKRTIHKGLAAGAVLLTLIFVCILLPMILFHALVGAAELPMLSLAYSLTPVLGLIYAVLLFAGMFTAALSS
;
A
#
# COMPACT_ATOMS: atom_id res chain seq x y z
N VAL A 1 12.61 -13.69 -4.41
CA VAL A 1 13.67 -12.72 -4.69
C VAL A 1 14.98 -13.12 -4.01
N PHE A 2 14.97 -13.59 -2.78
CA PHE A 2 16.19 -13.95 -2.02
C PHE A 2 16.44 -15.46 -1.91
N GLY A 3 15.66 -16.33 -2.57
CA GLY A 3 15.83 -17.79 -2.53
C GLY A 3 15.73 -18.43 -1.13
N LEU A 4 15.29 -17.66 -0.14
CA LEU A 4 15.11 -18.14 1.23
C LEU A 4 13.82 -18.95 1.36
N PRO A 5 13.80 -20.03 2.15
CA PRO A 5 12.55 -20.75 2.43
C PRO A 5 11.57 -19.82 3.14
N ALA A 6 10.27 -19.96 2.81
CA ALA A 6 9.20 -19.11 3.36
C ALA A 6 9.21 -19.05 4.91
N ILE A 7 9.59 -20.15 5.56
CA ILE A 7 9.72 -20.24 7.01
C ILE A 7 10.78 -19.26 7.56
N ALA A 8 11.92 -19.12 6.87
CA ALA A 8 12.97 -18.20 7.32
C ALA A 8 12.55 -16.73 7.18
N GLY A 9 11.79 -16.38 6.12
CA GLY A 9 11.22 -15.05 5.95
C GLY A 9 10.20 -14.72 7.04
N ASN A 10 9.29 -15.62 7.32
CA ASN A 10 8.29 -15.46 8.39
C ASN A 10 8.94 -15.35 9.77
N ALA A 11 9.94 -16.18 10.07
CA ALA A 11 10.68 -16.10 11.33
C ALA A 11 11.42 -14.77 11.50
N ALA A 12 12.06 -14.26 10.44
CA ALA A 12 12.73 -12.97 10.46
C ALA A 12 11.76 -11.81 10.74
N ILE A 13 10.60 -11.79 10.06
CA ILE A 13 9.57 -10.77 10.31
C ILE A 13 9.06 -10.86 11.74
N THR A 14 8.76 -12.06 12.24
CA THR A 14 8.23 -12.26 13.60
C THR A 14 9.23 -11.77 14.66
N LEU A 15 10.53 -12.07 14.50
CA LEU A 15 11.56 -11.61 15.41
C LEU A 15 11.71 -10.08 15.38
N LEU A 16 11.67 -9.47 14.21
CA LEU A 16 11.72 -8.02 14.06
C LEU A 16 10.48 -7.35 14.68
N VAL A 17 9.28 -7.89 14.45
CA VAL A 17 8.05 -7.39 15.06
C VAL A 17 8.14 -7.46 16.58
N LEU A 18 8.60 -8.59 17.13
CA LEU A 18 8.78 -8.75 18.56
C LEU A 18 9.79 -7.74 19.14
N ALA A 19 10.92 -7.56 18.46
CA ALA A 19 11.95 -6.60 18.89
C ALA A 19 11.43 -5.16 18.95
N VAL A 20 10.65 -4.72 17.95
CA VAL A 20 10.07 -3.36 17.95
C VAL A 20 8.87 -3.26 18.91
N ALA A 21 8.06 -4.30 19.04
CA ALA A 21 6.97 -4.32 20.04
C ALA A 21 7.49 -4.10 21.46
N LEU A 22 8.68 -4.60 21.78
CA LEU A 22 9.34 -4.34 23.06
C LEU A 22 9.75 -2.88 23.27
N THR A 23 9.88 -2.06 22.21
CA THR A 23 10.14 -0.62 22.33
C THR A 23 8.88 0.20 22.61
N GLY A 24 7.71 -0.43 22.58
CA GLY A 24 6.41 0.19 22.85
C GLY A 24 5.92 1.11 21.73
N ALA A 25 4.88 1.90 22.03
CA ALA A 25 4.19 2.76 21.04
C ALA A 25 5.12 3.77 20.32
N ALA A 26 6.15 4.26 21.00
CA ALA A 26 7.09 5.22 20.41
C ALA A 26 7.89 4.61 19.25
N GLY A 27 8.34 3.35 19.37
CA GLY A 27 9.04 2.64 18.29
C GLY A 27 8.14 2.34 17.10
N MET A 28 6.88 2.00 17.36
CA MET A 28 5.88 1.81 16.31
C MET A 28 5.65 3.10 15.50
N LEU A 29 5.37 4.21 16.18
CA LEU A 29 5.16 5.51 15.54
C LEU A 29 6.38 5.98 14.75
N ALA A 30 7.60 5.78 15.26
CA ALA A 30 8.82 6.11 14.56
C ALA A 30 8.97 5.30 13.25
N SER A 31 8.64 4.00 13.28
CA SER A 31 8.67 3.14 12.10
C SER A 31 7.68 3.62 11.03
N PHE A 32 6.45 3.95 11.42
CA PHE A 32 5.44 4.48 10.50
C PHE A 32 5.86 5.81 9.87
N ASN A 33 6.42 6.73 10.65
CA ASN A 33 6.83 8.05 10.18
C ASN A 33 7.94 8.00 9.11
N ILE A 34 8.72 6.93 9.07
CA ILE A 34 9.81 6.76 8.09
C ILE A 34 9.34 5.91 6.91
N VAL A 35 8.76 4.74 7.19
CA VAL A 35 8.46 3.74 6.16
C VAL A 35 7.31 4.18 5.26
N VAL A 36 6.25 4.75 5.82
CA VAL A 36 5.06 5.14 5.04
C VAL A 36 5.37 6.23 4.01
N PRO A 37 6.03 7.36 4.33
CA PRO A 37 6.40 8.35 3.32
C PRO A 37 7.31 7.79 2.23
N LEU A 38 8.25 6.90 2.57
CA LEU A 38 9.13 6.28 1.59
C LEU A 38 8.36 5.38 0.63
N LEU A 39 7.41 4.59 1.14
CA LEU A 39 6.52 3.77 0.29
C LEU A 39 5.65 4.63 -0.64
N VAL A 40 5.13 5.74 -0.13
CA VAL A 40 4.33 6.69 -0.92
C VAL A 40 5.16 7.27 -2.06
N VAL A 41 6.35 7.76 -1.77
CA VAL A 41 7.27 8.31 -2.78
C VAL A 41 7.65 7.24 -3.80
N ALA A 42 7.97 6.03 -3.35
CA ALA A 42 8.30 4.92 -4.23
C ALA A 42 7.12 4.55 -5.15
N ALA A 43 5.89 4.48 -4.63
CA ALA A 43 4.70 4.19 -5.42
C ALA A 43 4.45 5.26 -6.50
N ILE A 44 4.61 6.54 -6.16
CA ILE A 44 4.49 7.66 -7.11
C ILE A 44 5.56 7.57 -8.20
N VAL A 45 6.82 7.35 -7.81
CA VAL A 45 7.95 7.25 -8.75
C VAL A 45 7.77 6.07 -9.70
N ILE A 46 7.36 4.91 -9.20
CA ILE A 46 7.12 3.71 -10.02
C ILE A 46 5.92 3.94 -10.93
N GLY A 47 4.81 4.44 -10.41
CA GLY A 47 3.59 4.69 -11.17
C GLY A 47 3.82 5.71 -12.29
N ALA A 48 4.39 6.86 -11.99
CA ALA A 48 4.72 7.88 -12.97
C ALA A 48 5.80 7.40 -13.96
N GLY A 49 6.84 6.73 -13.47
CA GLY A 49 7.90 6.16 -14.30
C GLY A 49 7.40 5.13 -15.29
N ALA A 50 6.45 4.27 -14.87
CA ALA A 50 5.82 3.30 -15.74
C ALA A 50 5.01 3.98 -16.86
N CYS A 51 4.19 4.97 -16.52
CA CYS A 51 3.39 5.70 -17.50
C CYS A 51 4.25 6.48 -18.52
N LEU A 52 5.46 6.91 -18.11
CA LEU A 52 6.35 7.70 -18.99
C LEU A 52 7.27 6.84 -19.86
N ARG A 53 7.64 5.64 -19.41
CA ARG A 53 8.71 4.83 -20.05
C ARG A 53 8.24 3.53 -20.67
N LEU A 54 7.14 2.97 -20.20
CA LEU A 54 6.65 1.71 -20.73
C LEU A 54 5.62 1.93 -21.86
N PRO A 55 5.64 1.09 -22.92
CA PRO A 55 4.62 1.15 -23.96
C PRO A 55 3.25 0.73 -23.37
N MET A 56 2.25 1.56 -23.58
CA MET A 56 0.87 1.26 -23.18
C MET A 56 0.34 0.08 -23.98
N GLY A 57 -0.05 -0.99 -23.29
CA GLY A 57 -0.74 -2.12 -23.90
C GLY A 57 -2.23 -1.81 -24.13
N PRO A 58 -2.94 -2.65 -24.90
CA PRO A 58 -4.38 -2.54 -25.04
C PRO A 58 -5.05 -2.74 -23.67
N ILE A 59 -5.97 -1.84 -23.33
CA ILE A 59 -6.76 -1.95 -22.09
C ILE A 59 -7.79 -3.06 -22.31
N GLU A 60 -7.48 -4.26 -21.83
CA GLU A 60 -8.43 -5.36 -21.82
C GLU A 60 -9.27 -5.31 -20.54
N ALA A 61 -10.52 -4.93 -20.69
CA ALA A 61 -11.49 -5.04 -19.60
C ALA A 61 -11.82 -6.53 -19.39
N ARG A 62 -11.14 -7.17 -18.46
CA ARG A 62 -11.49 -8.53 -18.05
C ARG A 62 -12.58 -8.49 -16.98
N PRO A 63 -13.68 -9.25 -17.13
CA PRO A 63 -14.69 -9.35 -16.10
C PRO A 63 -14.03 -9.94 -14.83
N PHE A 64 -14.24 -9.26 -13.72
CA PHE A 64 -13.77 -9.74 -12.42
C PHE A 64 -14.53 -11.02 -12.03
N ALA A 65 -13.86 -12.16 -12.10
CA ALA A 65 -14.41 -13.42 -11.66
C ALA A 65 -14.31 -13.53 -10.13
N SER A 66 -15.32 -13.05 -9.43
CA SER A 66 -15.45 -13.25 -7.99
C SER A 66 -16.32 -14.50 -7.73
N GLY A 67 -15.88 -15.36 -6.82
CA GLY A 67 -16.70 -16.49 -6.33
C GLY A 67 -17.92 -16.03 -5.54
N ASN A 68 -18.02 -14.76 -5.19
CA ASN A 68 -19.18 -14.15 -4.52
C ASN A 68 -19.96 -13.28 -5.52
N PRO A 69 -21.24 -13.61 -5.81
CA PRO A 69 -22.05 -12.88 -6.78
C PRO A 69 -22.28 -11.40 -6.43
N LEU A 70 -22.22 -11.03 -5.15
CA LEU A 70 -22.33 -9.64 -4.71
C LEU A 70 -21.08 -8.82 -5.08
N LEU A 71 -19.89 -9.42 -5.02
CA LEU A 71 -18.63 -8.75 -5.37
C LEU A 71 -18.40 -8.65 -6.89
N GLY A 72 -19.19 -9.33 -7.70
CA GLY A 72 -19.19 -9.17 -9.16
C GLY A 72 -19.74 -7.82 -9.63
N ASN A 73 -20.48 -7.09 -8.76
CA ASN A 73 -20.95 -5.76 -9.03
C ASN A 73 -19.98 -4.72 -8.44
N TRP A 74 -19.48 -3.82 -9.29
CA TRP A 74 -18.53 -2.78 -8.89
C TRP A 74 -18.98 -1.95 -7.70
N PHE A 75 -20.29 -1.67 -7.59
CA PHE A 75 -20.84 -0.87 -6.50
C PHE A 75 -20.71 -1.57 -5.14
N PHE A 76 -21.06 -2.85 -5.06
CA PHE A 76 -20.94 -3.61 -3.82
C PHE A 76 -19.47 -3.87 -3.46
N SER A 77 -18.60 -4.06 -4.44
CA SER A 77 -17.16 -4.15 -4.22
C SER A 77 -16.58 -2.85 -3.66
N ALA A 78 -16.96 -1.71 -4.22
CA ALA A 78 -16.55 -0.40 -3.73
C ALA A 78 -17.09 -0.14 -2.30
N LEU A 79 -18.34 -0.46 -2.04
CA LEU A 79 -18.94 -0.31 -0.71
C LEU A 79 -18.26 -1.18 0.33
N SER A 80 -17.98 -2.44 0.00
CA SER A 80 -17.22 -3.36 0.87
C SER A 80 -15.83 -2.85 1.18
N PHE A 81 -15.12 -2.35 0.15
CA PHE A 81 -13.79 -1.76 0.32
C PHE A 81 -13.81 -0.53 1.23
N ILE A 82 -14.77 0.39 1.01
CA ILE A 82 -14.94 1.59 1.84
C ILE A 82 -15.25 1.19 3.29
N SER A 83 -16.19 0.25 3.51
CA SER A 83 -16.58 -0.20 4.84
C SER A 83 -15.42 -0.78 5.64
N TYR A 84 -14.60 -1.63 5.01
CA TYR A 84 -13.41 -2.21 5.64
C TYR A 84 -12.38 -1.14 6.01
N ASN A 85 -12.11 -0.20 5.08
CA ASN A 85 -11.15 0.87 5.33
C ASN A 85 -11.65 1.87 6.38
N MET A 86 -12.96 2.16 6.42
CA MET A 86 -13.55 3.03 7.44
C MET A 86 -13.46 2.44 8.85
N MET A 87 -13.66 1.12 9.01
CA MET A 87 -13.45 0.46 10.31
C MET A 87 -12.02 0.63 10.81
N ALA A 88 -11.04 0.39 9.95
CA ALA A 88 -9.63 0.58 10.29
C ALA A 88 -9.30 2.05 10.57
N ALA A 89 -9.81 2.98 9.76
CA ALA A 89 -9.58 4.41 9.93
C ALA A 89 -10.15 4.95 11.24
N VAL A 90 -11.36 4.55 11.64
CA VAL A 90 -11.97 4.98 12.90
C VAL A 90 -11.12 4.57 14.10
N SER A 91 -10.62 3.36 14.12
CA SER A 91 -9.77 2.85 15.21
C SER A 91 -8.49 3.67 15.42
N ILE A 92 -7.95 4.25 14.35
CA ILE A 92 -6.73 5.05 14.38
C ILE A 92 -7.05 6.54 14.61
N LEU A 93 -8.07 7.07 13.93
CA LEU A 93 -8.37 8.50 13.94
C LEU A 93 -8.99 8.97 15.27
N VAL A 94 -9.81 8.14 15.92
CA VAL A 94 -10.45 8.53 17.17
C VAL A 94 -9.45 8.87 18.26
N PRO A 95 -8.46 8.02 18.61
CA PRO A 95 -7.45 8.37 19.59
C PRO A 95 -6.58 9.57 19.20
N LEU A 96 -6.32 9.74 17.89
CA LEU A 96 -5.55 10.87 17.37
C LEU A 96 -6.24 12.21 17.56
N THR A 97 -7.58 12.23 17.50
CA THR A 97 -8.37 13.47 17.64
C THR A 97 -8.55 13.88 19.08
N GLU A 98 -8.44 12.99 20.04
CA GLU A 98 -8.55 13.31 21.49
C GLU A 98 -7.51 14.32 21.98
N GLY A 99 -6.32 14.37 21.32
CA GLY A 99 -5.27 15.34 21.62
C GLY A 99 -5.34 16.66 20.86
N MET A 100 -6.35 16.86 19.98
CA MET A 100 -6.45 18.03 19.12
C MET A 100 -7.58 18.96 19.58
N GLU A 101 -7.23 20.15 20.07
CA GLU A 101 -8.20 21.14 20.58
C GLU A 101 -8.90 21.93 19.46
N GLU A 102 -8.25 22.11 18.29
CA GLU A 102 -8.75 22.98 17.23
C GLU A 102 -9.42 22.22 16.08
N LYS A 103 -10.77 22.29 16.00
CA LYS A 103 -11.59 21.67 14.94
C LYS A 103 -11.16 22.04 13.51
N ARG A 104 -10.65 23.25 13.30
CA ARG A 104 -10.21 23.73 11.99
C ARG A 104 -8.96 22.98 11.51
N THR A 105 -8.06 22.67 12.41
CA THR A 105 -6.84 21.90 12.14
C THR A 105 -7.18 20.47 11.77
N ILE A 106 -8.15 19.86 12.48
CA ILE A 106 -8.65 18.52 12.18
C ILE A 106 -9.24 18.46 10.76
N HIS A 107 -10.13 19.41 10.41
CA HIS A 107 -10.74 19.42 9.06
C HIS A 107 -9.71 19.62 7.95
N LYS A 108 -8.73 20.50 8.13
CA LYS A 108 -7.64 20.70 7.15
C LYS A 108 -6.77 19.44 7.01
N GLY A 109 -6.44 18.79 8.11
CA GLY A 109 -5.68 17.54 8.12
C GLY A 109 -6.42 16.40 7.40
N LEU A 110 -7.70 16.22 7.67
CA LEU A 110 -8.55 15.24 7.01
C LEU A 110 -8.67 15.51 5.50
N ALA A 111 -8.91 16.76 5.11
CA ALA A 111 -9.00 17.12 3.69
C ALA A 111 -7.67 16.90 2.95
N ALA A 112 -6.54 17.31 3.54
CA ALA A 112 -5.22 17.08 2.97
C ALA A 112 -4.89 15.59 2.88
N GLY A 113 -5.20 14.81 3.91
CA GLY A 113 -5.04 13.37 3.93
C GLY A 113 -5.89 12.67 2.85
N ALA A 114 -7.15 13.08 2.67
CA ALA A 114 -8.02 12.53 1.65
C ALA A 114 -7.50 12.81 0.23
N VAL A 115 -7.02 14.02 -0.04
CA VAL A 115 -6.42 14.39 -1.34
C VAL A 115 -5.15 13.57 -1.59
N LEU A 116 -4.27 13.45 -0.59
CA LEU A 116 -3.04 12.68 -0.70
C LEU A 116 -3.33 11.19 -0.95
N LEU A 117 -4.25 10.58 -0.21
CA LEU A 117 -4.67 9.20 -0.40
C LEU A 117 -5.26 8.97 -1.79
N THR A 118 -6.09 9.88 -2.28
CA THR A 118 -6.65 9.78 -3.63
C THR A 118 -5.55 9.85 -4.69
N LEU A 119 -4.58 10.74 -4.53
CA LEU A 119 -3.43 10.85 -5.44
C LEU A 119 -2.62 9.55 -5.47
N ILE A 120 -2.29 9.00 -4.31
CA ILE A 120 -1.56 7.72 -4.20
C ILE A 120 -2.34 6.60 -4.87
N PHE A 121 -3.65 6.53 -4.61
CA PHE A 121 -4.53 5.52 -5.18
C PHE A 121 -4.54 5.57 -6.71
N VAL A 122 -4.63 6.77 -7.28
CA VAL A 122 -4.55 6.97 -8.75
C VAL A 122 -3.16 6.56 -9.27
N CYS A 123 -2.08 6.94 -8.59
CA CYS A 123 -0.71 6.58 -8.98
C CYS A 123 -0.45 5.06 -8.95
N ILE A 124 -1.19 4.31 -8.14
CA ILE A 124 -1.09 2.84 -8.09
C ILE A 124 -2.02 2.19 -9.11
N LEU A 125 -3.30 2.59 -9.14
CA LEU A 125 -4.30 1.94 -9.99
C LEU A 125 -4.09 2.21 -11.48
N LEU A 126 -3.75 3.44 -11.84
CA LEU A 126 -3.60 3.81 -13.25
C LEU A 126 -2.56 2.94 -13.96
N PRO A 127 -1.32 2.77 -13.45
CA PRO A 127 -0.36 1.86 -14.07
C PRO A 127 -0.81 0.41 -14.03
N MET A 128 -1.48 -0.04 -12.98
CA MET A 128 -1.98 -1.43 -12.91
C MET A 128 -3.02 -1.72 -13.99
N ILE A 129 -3.88 -0.75 -14.33
CA ILE A 129 -4.85 -0.88 -15.41
C ILE A 129 -4.15 -0.82 -16.76
N LEU A 130 -3.27 0.16 -16.98
CA LEU A 130 -2.58 0.37 -18.25
C LEU A 130 -1.62 -0.77 -18.61
N PHE A 131 -0.97 -1.38 -17.62
CA PHE A 131 0.01 -2.44 -17.78
C PHE A 131 -0.50 -3.80 -17.31
N HIS A 132 -1.82 -4.01 -17.32
CA HIS A 132 -2.45 -5.25 -16.84
C HIS A 132 -1.86 -6.50 -17.52
N ALA A 133 -1.53 -6.44 -18.80
CA ALA A 133 -0.92 -7.55 -19.52
C ALA A 133 0.46 -7.96 -18.96
N LEU A 134 1.20 -6.98 -18.41
CA LEU A 134 2.53 -7.20 -17.81
C LEU A 134 2.45 -7.70 -16.36
N VAL A 135 1.49 -7.18 -15.59
CA VAL A 135 1.44 -7.37 -14.13
C VAL A 135 0.27 -8.24 -13.66
N GLY A 136 -0.68 -8.56 -14.54
CA GLY A 136 -1.94 -9.24 -14.15
C GLY A 136 -1.78 -10.66 -13.62
N ALA A 137 -0.67 -11.34 -13.92
CA ALA A 137 -0.33 -12.66 -13.40
C ALA A 137 0.67 -12.61 -12.20
N ALA A 138 1.13 -11.42 -11.82
CA ALA A 138 2.13 -11.26 -10.78
C ALA A 138 1.47 -11.20 -9.40
N GLU A 139 2.04 -11.90 -8.42
CA GLU A 139 1.60 -11.86 -7.02
C GLU A 139 1.75 -10.44 -6.42
N LEU A 140 2.77 -9.71 -6.85
CA LEU A 140 3.06 -8.33 -6.44
C LEU A 140 3.16 -7.42 -7.67
N PRO A 141 2.03 -6.92 -8.19
CA PRO A 141 1.99 -6.17 -9.45
C PRO A 141 2.92 -4.95 -9.49
N MET A 142 2.92 -4.12 -8.43
CA MET A 142 3.77 -2.93 -8.34
C MET A 142 5.26 -3.27 -8.28
N LEU A 143 5.62 -4.40 -7.66
CA LEU A 143 7.00 -4.88 -7.64
C LEU A 143 7.46 -5.33 -9.02
N SER A 144 6.62 -6.06 -9.75
CA SER A 144 6.88 -6.45 -11.14
C SER A 144 7.05 -5.24 -12.04
N LEU A 145 6.23 -4.21 -11.84
CA LEU A 145 6.33 -2.94 -12.56
C LEU A 145 7.64 -2.20 -12.24
N ALA A 146 8.08 -2.21 -10.99
CA ALA A 146 9.34 -1.62 -10.57
C ALA A 146 10.54 -2.33 -11.22
N TYR A 147 10.51 -3.67 -11.28
CA TYR A 147 11.55 -4.45 -11.96
C TYR A 147 11.57 -4.24 -13.47
N SER A 148 10.42 -4.02 -14.11
CA SER A 148 10.35 -3.74 -15.55
C SER A 148 10.90 -2.36 -15.92
N LEU A 149 10.91 -1.41 -14.98
CA LEU A 149 11.55 -0.11 -15.16
C LEU A 149 13.07 -0.21 -15.03
N THR A 150 13.54 -0.69 -13.90
CA THR A 150 14.96 -0.97 -13.65
C THR A 150 15.11 -2.01 -12.53
N PRO A 151 16.07 -2.94 -12.62
CA PRO A 151 16.32 -3.94 -11.57
C PRO A 151 16.65 -3.31 -10.21
N VAL A 152 17.34 -2.18 -10.22
CA VAL A 152 17.71 -1.44 -9.00
C VAL A 152 16.48 -0.88 -8.31
N LEU A 153 15.54 -0.28 -9.06
CA LEU A 153 14.28 0.24 -8.52
C LEU A 153 13.43 -0.90 -7.94
N GLY A 154 13.38 -2.04 -8.63
CA GLY A 154 12.72 -3.25 -8.13
C GLY A 154 13.29 -3.73 -6.81
N LEU A 155 14.63 -3.76 -6.66
CA LEU A 155 15.27 -4.17 -5.42
C LEU A 155 14.99 -3.20 -4.28
N ILE A 156 15.11 -1.89 -4.52
CA ILE A 156 14.78 -0.85 -3.53
C ILE A 156 13.33 -0.99 -3.07
N TYR A 157 12.41 -1.14 -4.03
CA TYR A 157 10.99 -1.30 -3.72
C TYR A 157 10.69 -2.60 -2.96
N ALA A 158 11.37 -3.71 -3.26
CA ALA A 158 11.25 -4.96 -2.51
C ALA A 158 11.63 -4.79 -1.03
N VAL A 159 12.72 -4.07 -0.75
CA VAL A 159 13.14 -3.76 0.62
C VAL A 159 12.12 -2.86 1.32
N LEU A 160 11.60 -1.84 0.63
CA LEU A 160 10.57 -0.96 1.17
C LEU A 160 9.25 -1.71 1.43
N LEU A 161 8.85 -2.63 0.54
CA LEU A 161 7.68 -3.49 0.78
C LEU A 161 7.88 -4.38 2.00
N PHE A 162 9.06 -4.97 2.15
CA PHE A 162 9.37 -5.78 3.33
C PHE A 162 9.25 -4.94 4.62
N ALA A 163 9.80 -3.73 4.62
CA ALA A 163 9.65 -2.78 5.73
C ALA A 163 8.18 -2.38 5.96
N GLY A 164 7.41 -2.20 4.88
CA GLY A 164 5.97 -1.91 4.94
C GLY A 164 5.15 -3.06 5.54
N MET A 165 5.43 -4.30 5.13
CA MET A 165 4.80 -5.48 5.73
C MET A 165 5.14 -5.61 7.21
N PHE A 166 6.37 -5.31 7.58
CA PHE A 166 6.80 -5.26 8.97
C PHE A 166 6.04 -4.22 9.79
N THR A 167 5.91 -2.98 9.27
CA THR A 167 5.13 -1.93 9.97
C THR A 167 3.64 -2.27 10.05
N ALA A 168 3.07 -2.89 9.01
CA ALA A 168 1.69 -3.37 9.04
C ALA A 168 1.47 -4.45 10.09
N ALA A 169 2.41 -5.38 10.23
CA ALA A 169 2.36 -6.42 11.27
C ALA A 169 2.49 -5.86 12.70
N LEU A 170 3.16 -4.71 12.87
CA LEU A 170 3.23 -4.00 14.16
C LEU A 170 1.90 -3.34 14.56
N SER A 171 1.05 -3.00 13.59
CA SER A 171 -0.23 -2.30 13.82
C SER A 171 -1.42 -3.25 13.99
N SER A 172 -1.22 -4.55 13.76
CA SER A 172 -2.26 -5.58 13.88
C SER A 172 -2.38 -6.12 15.30
#